data_865db2a350f2f40b562a092e24d83fba
#
_entry.id   865db2a350f2f40b562a092e24d83fba
#
_cell.length_a   1.000
_cell.length_b   1.000
_cell.length_c   1.000
_cell.angle_alpha   90.00
_cell.angle_beta   90.00
_cell.angle_gamma   90.00
#
_symmetry.space_group_name_H-M   'P 1'
#
loop_
_entity.id
_entity.type
_entity.pdbx_description
1 polymer ?
#
loop_
_entity_poly.entity_id
_entity_poly.type
_entity_poly.pdbx_seq_one_letter_code
_entity_poly.pdbx_strand_id
1 'polypeptide(L)'
;MHLFYCVGIIRFMLSYLNESSVSFASTHITKLENILQTQSQKEVELVIVGNETIQEYNKEYRNIDKTTDVLSFPVETEEGDFAHLPLGSIVISSDYVTQGAQEFGHSPEDELSLLFIHGLLHLLGMDHEIDKGEMRTKEADLIAQFDLPKSLIVR
;
A
#
# COMPACT_ATOMS: atom_id res chain seq x y z
N MET A 1 30.25 28.65 -9.96
CA MET A 1 28.92 29.01 -9.44
C MET A 1 28.05 27.77 -9.54
N HIS A 2 27.65 27.25 -8.41
CA HIS A 2 26.95 25.96 -8.35
C HIS A 2 25.47 26.17 -8.06
N LEU A 3 24.71 26.44 -9.10
CA LEU A 3 23.24 26.56 -9.01
C LEU A 3 22.53 25.21 -8.80
N PHE A 4 23.30 24.13 -8.79
CA PHE A 4 22.75 22.77 -8.66
C PHE A 4 22.32 22.39 -7.24
N TYR A 5 22.63 23.22 -6.25
CA TYR A 5 22.32 22.95 -4.85
C TYR A 5 20.92 23.38 -4.41
N CYS A 6 20.20 24.11 -5.27
CA CYS A 6 18.84 24.57 -4.96
C CYS A 6 17.75 23.76 -5.65
N VAL A 7 18.10 22.82 -6.53
CA VAL A 7 17.14 21.84 -7.04
C VAL A 7 17.11 20.73 -6.04
N GLY A 8 16.23 20.83 -5.07
CA GLY A 8 15.93 19.69 -4.21
C GLY A 8 15.66 18.49 -5.10
N ILE A 9 16.43 17.41 -4.93
CA ILE A 9 16.15 16.15 -5.61
C ILE A 9 14.75 15.77 -5.15
N ILE A 10 13.76 15.85 -6.05
CA ILE A 10 12.42 15.32 -5.79
C ILE A 10 12.57 13.82 -5.65
N ARG A 11 12.62 13.35 -4.42
CA ARG A 11 12.70 11.93 -4.13
C ARG A 11 11.28 11.40 -4.02
N PHE A 12 10.89 10.61 -5.00
CA PHE A 12 9.66 9.85 -4.92
C PHE A 12 9.87 8.70 -3.93
N MET A 13 9.06 8.68 -2.88
CA MET A 13 9.07 7.61 -1.90
C MET A 13 8.19 6.43 -2.30
N LEU A 14 7.22 6.68 -3.18
CA LEU A 14 6.34 5.66 -3.73
C LEU A 14 6.75 5.36 -5.18
N SER A 15 7.25 4.15 -5.43
CA SER A 15 7.44 3.62 -6.77
C SER A 15 6.14 2.92 -7.19
N TYR A 16 5.58 3.31 -8.33
CA TYR A 16 4.29 2.83 -8.79
C TYR A 16 4.39 2.14 -10.14
N LEU A 17 3.89 0.92 -10.22
CA LEU A 17 3.79 0.15 -11.45
C LEU A 17 2.38 -0.46 -11.55
N ASN A 18 1.70 -0.18 -12.66
CA ASN A 18 0.38 -0.75 -12.93
C ASN A 18 0.47 -1.70 -14.12
N GLU A 19 0.33 -2.99 -13.85
CA GLU A 19 0.31 -4.06 -14.86
C GLU A 19 -1.12 -4.55 -15.13
N SER A 20 -2.14 -3.86 -14.62
CA SER A 20 -3.55 -4.21 -14.80
C SER A 20 -4.19 -3.42 -15.93
N SER A 21 -5.43 -3.77 -16.27
CA SER A 21 -6.25 -3.04 -17.24
C SER A 21 -7.00 -1.83 -16.66
N VAL A 22 -6.96 -1.65 -15.34
CA VAL A 22 -7.61 -0.54 -14.63
C VAL A 22 -6.63 0.61 -14.46
N SER A 23 -7.04 1.83 -14.81
CA SER A 23 -6.21 3.02 -14.69
C SER A 23 -6.57 3.84 -13.45
N PHE A 24 -5.56 4.44 -12.83
CA PHE A 24 -5.72 5.37 -11.72
C PHE A 24 -5.05 6.69 -12.05
N ALA A 25 -5.69 7.81 -11.68
CA ALA A 25 -5.15 9.14 -11.95
C ALA A 25 -3.84 9.38 -11.18
N SER A 26 -2.90 10.11 -11.80
CA SER A 26 -1.63 10.48 -11.15
C SER A 26 -1.84 11.28 -9.86
N THR A 27 -2.89 12.10 -9.79
CA THR A 27 -3.28 12.84 -8.58
C THR A 27 -3.62 11.90 -7.42
N HIS A 28 -4.20 10.75 -7.73
CA HIS A 28 -4.53 9.74 -6.73
C HIS A 28 -3.26 9.04 -6.21
N ILE A 29 -2.32 8.73 -7.11
CA ILE A 29 -1.03 8.15 -6.70
C ILE A 29 -0.25 9.12 -5.81
N THR A 30 -0.32 10.41 -6.09
CA THR A 30 0.23 11.44 -5.20
C THR A 30 -0.41 11.41 -3.81
N LYS A 31 -1.72 11.18 -3.72
CA LYS A 31 -2.42 10.99 -2.44
C LYS A 31 -1.86 9.80 -1.66
N LEU A 32 -1.62 8.66 -2.33
CA LEU A 32 -1.02 7.49 -1.70
C LEU A 32 0.39 7.79 -1.18
N GLU A 33 1.19 8.52 -1.93
CA GLU A 33 2.50 8.98 -1.48
C GLU A 33 2.41 9.88 -0.25
N ASN A 34 1.43 10.77 -0.20
CA ASN A 34 1.19 11.60 0.98
C ASN A 34 0.82 10.76 2.21
N ILE A 35 0.02 9.73 2.02
CA ILE A 35 -0.30 8.76 3.08
C ILE A 35 0.98 8.09 3.59
N LEU A 36 1.81 7.58 2.67
CA LEU A 36 3.09 6.96 3.02
C LEU A 36 3.97 7.90 3.85
N GLN A 37 4.11 9.15 3.41
CA GLN A 37 4.98 10.13 4.06
C GLN A 37 4.56 10.45 5.49
N THR A 38 3.29 10.28 5.86
CA THR A 38 2.84 10.44 7.24
C THR A 38 3.31 9.30 8.15
N GLN A 39 3.70 8.16 7.57
CA GLN A 39 4.02 6.95 8.32
C GLN A 39 5.49 6.55 8.27
N SER A 40 6.21 6.89 7.22
CA SER A 40 7.59 6.45 7.02
C SER A 40 8.37 7.41 6.14
N GLN A 41 9.68 7.42 6.30
CA GLN A 41 10.63 8.09 5.40
C GLN A 41 11.28 7.09 4.42
N LYS A 42 10.87 5.84 4.46
CA LYS A 42 11.39 4.77 3.60
C LYS A 42 10.56 4.61 2.35
N GLU A 43 11.20 4.17 1.28
CA GLU A 43 10.54 3.92 -0.01
C GLU A 43 9.63 2.68 0.06
N VAL A 44 8.54 2.73 -0.69
CA VAL A 44 7.62 1.61 -0.90
C VAL A 44 7.39 1.44 -2.39
N GLU A 45 7.39 0.19 -2.83
CA GLU A 45 6.95 -0.18 -4.18
C GLU A 45 5.48 -0.61 -4.14
N LEU A 46 4.65 0.01 -4.97
CA LEU A 46 3.25 -0.36 -5.16
C LEU A 46 3.07 -0.93 -6.57
N VAL A 47 2.59 -2.17 -6.65
CA VAL A 47 2.32 -2.85 -7.91
C VAL A 47 0.84 -3.23 -7.97
N ILE A 48 0.17 -2.80 -9.03
CA ILE A 48 -1.23 -3.18 -9.30
C ILE A 48 -1.22 -4.29 -10.35
N VAL A 49 -1.89 -5.39 -10.05
CA VAL A 49 -1.95 -6.58 -10.90
C VAL A 49 -3.40 -7.10 -10.99
N GLY A 50 -3.64 -8.02 -11.91
CA GLY A 50 -4.91 -8.76 -11.96
C GLY A 50 -4.92 -9.97 -11.02
N ASN A 51 -6.09 -10.59 -10.87
CA ASN A 51 -6.31 -11.74 -9.99
C ASN A 51 -5.38 -12.93 -10.30
N GLU A 52 -5.13 -13.21 -11.57
CA GLU A 52 -4.26 -14.31 -11.98
C GLU A 52 -2.85 -14.15 -11.42
N THR A 53 -2.28 -12.95 -11.55
CA THR A 53 -0.93 -12.64 -11.09
C THR A 53 -0.84 -12.65 -9.56
N ILE A 54 -1.80 -12.06 -8.86
CA ILE A 54 -1.75 -12.04 -7.39
C ILE A 54 -1.94 -13.43 -6.79
N GLN A 55 -2.71 -14.30 -7.46
CA GLN A 55 -2.84 -15.70 -7.06
C GLN A 55 -1.51 -16.45 -7.17
N GLU A 56 -0.75 -16.20 -8.25
CA GLU A 56 0.59 -16.77 -8.42
C GLU A 56 1.53 -16.34 -7.30
N TYR A 57 1.54 -15.05 -6.95
CA TYR A 57 2.34 -14.53 -5.84
C TYR A 57 1.92 -15.13 -4.50
N ASN A 58 0.62 -15.22 -4.26
CA ASN A 58 0.09 -15.79 -3.03
C ASN A 58 0.49 -17.26 -2.87
N LYS A 59 0.45 -18.00 -3.96
CA LYS A 59 0.90 -19.40 -4.01
C LYS A 59 2.40 -19.54 -3.77
N GLU A 60 3.21 -18.74 -4.48
CA GLU A 60 4.67 -18.82 -4.42
C GLU A 60 5.22 -18.42 -3.05
N TYR A 61 4.74 -17.29 -2.51
CA TYR A 61 5.32 -16.69 -1.31
C TYR A 61 4.61 -17.05 0.00
N ARG A 62 3.34 -17.43 -0.06
CA ARG A 62 2.55 -17.80 1.13
C ARG A 62 2.04 -19.23 1.12
N ASN A 63 2.26 -19.95 0.06
CA ASN A 63 1.75 -21.32 -0.16
C ASN A 63 0.21 -21.41 -0.10
N ILE A 64 -0.46 -20.34 -0.56
CA ILE A 64 -1.93 -20.25 -0.63
C ILE A 64 -2.33 -20.07 -2.09
N ASP A 65 -2.91 -21.09 -2.69
CA ASP A 65 -3.33 -21.08 -4.11
C ASP A 65 -4.72 -20.47 -4.26
N LYS A 66 -4.82 -19.16 -3.96
CA LYS A 66 -6.06 -18.35 -4.06
C LYS A 66 -5.74 -16.93 -4.44
N THR A 67 -6.71 -16.24 -5.05
CA THR A 67 -6.69 -14.80 -5.19
C THR A 67 -6.79 -14.12 -3.82
N THR A 68 -6.28 -12.91 -3.72
CA THR A 68 -6.41 -12.05 -2.55
C THR A 68 -6.44 -10.59 -3.00
N ASP A 69 -6.83 -9.70 -2.13
CA ASP A 69 -6.91 -8.26 -2.42
C ASP A 69 -5.55 -7.57 -2.37
N VAL A 70 -4.77 -7.84 -1.34
CA VAL A 70 -3.49 -7.18 -1.11
C VAL A 70 -2.47 -8.15 -0.49
N LEU A 71 -1.23 -8.04 -0.93
CA LEU A 71 -0.08 -8.71 -0.34
C LEU A 71 0.98 -7.68 0.03
N SER A 72 1.58 -7.85 1.20
CA SER A 72 2.69 -7.03 1.68
C SER A 72 3.94 -7.88 1.81
N PHE A 73 5.02 -7.38 1.22
CA PHE A 73 6.34 -8.03 1.24
C PHE A 73 7.34 -7.09 1.89
N PRO A 74 7.50 -7.15 3.22
CA PRO A 74 8.52 -6.33 3.89
C PRO A 74 9.91 -6.75 3.45
N VAL A 75 10.83 -5.79 3.36
CA VAL A 75 12.25 -6.10 3.17
C VAL A 75 12.74 -6.74 4.46
N GLU A 76 13.16 -8.00 4.36
CA GLU A 76 13.77 -8.70 5.46
C GLU A 76 15.20 -8.24 5.63
N THR A 77 15.57 -7.87 6.86
CA THR A 77 16.90 -7.41 7.19
C THR A 77 17.50 -8.26 8.28
N GLU A 78 18.76 -8.66 8.10
CA GLU A 78 19.58 -9.18 9.18
C GLU A 78 20.11 -8.01 10.04
N GLU A 79 20.94 -8.29 11.05
CA GLU A 79 21.46 -7.25 11.94
C GLU A 79 22.24 -6.15 11.22
N GLY A 80 21.99 -4.87 11.59
CA GLY A 80 22.70 -3.71 11.06
C GLY A 80 21.90 -2.43 10.99
N ASP A 81 22.49 -1.37 10.44
CA ASP A 81 21.82 -0.10 10.17
C ASP A 81 21.22 -0.12 8.76
N PHE A 82 19.89 -0.24 8.68
CA PHE A 82 19.15 -0.35 7.43
C PHE A 82 18.27 0.87 7.14
N ALA A 83 18.59 2.03 7.68
CA ALA A 83 17.81 3.25 7.52
C ALA A 83 17.61 3.67 6.06
N HIS A 84 18.50 3.26 5.15
CA HIS A 84 18.45 3.57 3.72
C HIS A 84 17.74 2.51 2.87
N LEU A 85 17.37 1.35 3.45
CA LEU A 85 16.65 0.31 2.73
C LEU A 85 15.18 0.68 2.54
N PRO A 86 14.53 0.22 1.46
CA PRO A 86 13.10 0.38 1.29
C PRO A 86 12.32 -0.37 2.39
N LEU A 87 11.09 0.07 2.64
CA LEU A 87 10.20 -0.60 3.58
C LEU A 87 9.73 -1.95 3.03
N GLY A 88 9.42 -2.00 1.75
CA GLY A 88 9.00 -3.21 1.06
C GLY A 88 8.10 -2.92 -0.13
N SER A 89 7.37 -3.96 -0.55
CA SER A 89 6.45 -3.91 -1.67
C SER A 89 5.03 -4.24 -1.23
N ILE A 90 4.06 -3.53 -1.83
CA ILE A 90 2.63 -3.79 -1.71
C ILE A 90 2.11 -4.17 -3.09
N VAL A 91 1.46 -5.32 -3.19
CA VAL A 91 0.81 -5.79 -4.43
C VAL A 91 -0.69 -5.80 -4.20
N ILE A 92 -1.44 -5.13 -5.08
CA ILE A 92 -2.91 -4.99 -4.97
C ILE A 92 -3.57 -5.53 -6.23
N SER A 93 -4.65 -6.30 -6.06
CA SER A 93 -5.46 -6.77 -7.17
C SER A 93 -6.44 -5.69 -7.63
N SER A 94 -6.34 -5.31 -8.91
CA SER A 94 -7.29 -4.38 -9.53
C SER A 94 -8.71 -4.95 -9.60
N ASP A 95 -8.86 -6.26 -9.69
CA ASP A 95 -10.18 -6.92 -9.67
C ASP A 95 -10.86 -6.74 -8.31
N TYR A 96 -10.12 -6.90 -7.23
CA TYR A 96 -10.64 -6.63 -5.87
C TYR A 96 -10.91 -5.16 -5.63
N VAL A 97 -10.12 -4.24 -6.20
CA VAL A 97 -10.41 -2.80 -6.13
C VAL A 97 -11.76 -2.49 -6.78
N THR A 98 -11.99 -3.00 -7.98
CA THR A 98 -13.25 -2.78 -8.71
C THR A 98 -14.44 -3.41 -7.97
N GLN A 99 -14.29 -4.65 -7.53
CA GLN A 99 -15.34 -5.38 -6.83
C GLN A 99 -15.67 -4.72 -5.48
N GLY A 100 -14.66 -4.38 -4.70
CA GLY A 100 -14.84 -3.73 -3.41
C GLY A 100 -15.51 -2.36 -3.51
N ALA A 101 -15.11 -1.57 -4.52
CA ALA A 101 -15.76 -0.28 -4.79
C ALA A 101 -17.25 -0.43 -5.06
N GLN A 102 -17.65 -1.43 -5.84
CA GLN A 102 -19.06 -1.72 -6.13
C GLN A 102 -19.80 -2.23 -4.88
N GLU A 103 -19.20 -3.18 -4.17
CA GLU A 103 -19.80 -3.82 -2.99
C GLU A 103 -20.04 -2.82 -1.86
N PHE A 104 -19.08 -1.95 -1.60
CA PHE A 104 -19.14 -1.00 -0.49
C PHE A 104 -19.62 0.40 -0.88
N GLY A 105 -19.95 0.63 -2.16
CA GLY A 105 -20.58 1.86 -2.61
C GLY A 105 -19.68 3.10 -2.57
N HIS A 106 -18.39 2.95 -2.86
CA HIS A 106 -17.46 4.07 -2.98
C HIS A 106 -16.60 3.96 -4.26
N SER A 107 -15.72 4.94 -4.48
CA SER A 107 -14.92 4.97 -5.69
C SER A 107 -13.82 3.90 -5.70
N PRO A 108 -13.35 3.46 -6.90
CA PRO A 108 -12.17 2.60 -6.99
C PRO A 108 -10.93 3.22 -6.34
N GLU A 109 -10.77 4.54 -6.43
CA GLU A 109 -9.68 5.28 -5.81
C GLU A 109 -9.73 5.17 -4.28
N ASP A 110 -10.91 5.28 -3.68
CA ASP A 110 -11.09 5.10 -2.25
C ASP A 110 -10.77 3.67 -1.81
N GLU A 111 -11.23 2.69 -2.57
CA GLU A 111 -10.90 1.28 -2.29
C GLU A 111 -9.40 1.01 -2.39
N LEU A 112 -8.74 1.54 -3.42
CA LEU A 112 -7.29 1.44 -3.57
C LEU A 112 -6.56 2.06 -2.37
N SER A 113 -7.02 3.22 -1.90
CA SER A 113 -6.44 3.87 -0.71
C SER A 113 -6.57 3.01 0.55
N LEU A 114 -7.73 2.39 0.75
CA LEU A 114 -7.96 1.50 1.90
C LEU A 114 -7.04 0.27 1.85
N LEU A 115 -6.93 -0.38 0.69
CA LEU A 115 -6.05 -1.52 0.51
C LEU A 115 -4.58 -1.14 0.67
N PHE A 116 -4.18 0.02 0.17
CA PHE A 116 -2.83 0.56 0.33
C PHE A 116 -2.49 0.81 1.80
N ILE A 117 -3.38 1.47 2.55
CA ILE A 117 -3.20 1.70 3.99
C ILE A 117 -3.04 0.38 4.73
N HIS A 118 -3.91 -0.57 4.45
CA HIS A 118 -3.86 -1.89 5.10
C HIS A 118 -2.52 -2.59 4.84
N GLY A 119 -2.09 -2.63 3.58
CA GLY A 119 -0.80 -3.20 3.20
C GLY A 119 0.39 -2.45 3.81
N LEU A 120 0.33 -1.13 3.86
CA LEU A 120 1.37 -0.29 4.45
C LEU A 120 1.54 -0.57 5.95
N LEU A 121 0.44 -0.69 6.69
CA LEU A 121 0.50 -1.00 8.12
C LEU A 121 1.09 -2.39 8.38
N HIS A 122 0.82 -3.36 7.52
CA HIS A 122 1.51 -4.66 7.56
C HIS A 122 3.01 -4.54 7.28
N LEU A 123 3.42 -3.70 6.31
CA LEU A 123 4.85 -3.43 6.08
C LEU A 123 5.54 -2.82 7.30
N LEU A 124 4.80 -2.05 8.09
CA LEU A 124 5.30 -1.44 9.33
C LEU A 124 5.32 -2.42 10.51
N GLY A 125 4.97 -3.69 10.28
CA GLY A 125 5.01 -4.75 11.28
C GLY A 125 3.73 -4.89 12.10
N MET A 126 2.65 -4.22 11.74
CA MET A 126 1.37 -4.35 12.42
C MET A 126 0.60 -5.58 11.95
N ASP A 127 -0.10 -6.24 12.85
CA ASP A 127 -0.94 -7.39 12.55
C ASP A 127 -2.19 -7.39 13.43
N HIS A 128 -3.33 -7.05 12.83
CA HIS A 128 -4.61 -6.93 13.53
C HIS A 128 -5.17 -8.27 14.03
N GLU A 129 -4.63 -9.41 13.56
CA GLU A 129 -5.06 -10.73 14.02
C GLU A 129 -4.47 -11.11 15.37
N ILE A 130 -3.33 -10.50 15.74
CA ILE A 130 -2.61 -10.82 16.98
C ILE A 130 -2.43 -9.63 17.93
N ASP A 131 -2.70 -8.40 17.50
CA ASP A 131 -2.55 -7.20 18.33
C ASP A 131 -3.79 -6.97 19.22
N LYS A 132 -3.73 -5.91 20.03
CA LYS A 132 -4.83 -5.50 20.93
C LYS A 132 -5.68 -4.35 20.37
N GLY A 133 -5.69 -4.17 19.05
CA GLY A 133 -6.41 -3.11 18.37
C GLY A 133 -5.53 -1.95 17.88
N GLU A 134 -4.23 -2.06 17.98
CA GLU A 134 -3.28 -1.00 17.58
C GLU A 134 -3.39 -0.72 16.08
N MET A 135 -3.42 -1.75 15.24
CA MET A 135 -3.54 -1.58 13.78
C MET A 135 -4.88 -0.96 13.41
N ARG A 136 -5.96 -1.41 14.05
CA ARG A 136 -7.32 -0.85 13.85
C ARG A 136 -7.37 0.64 14.17
N THR A 137 -6.77 1.05 15.29
CA THR A 137 -6.68 2.45 15.70
C THR A 137 -5.90 3.27 14.69
N LYS A 138 -4.77 2.77 14.25
CA LYS A 138 -3.92 3.44 13.25
C LYS A 138 -4.63 3.58 11.91
N GLU A 139 -5.30 2.55 11.46
CA GLU A 139 -6.09 2.58 10.22
C GLU A 139 -7.22 3.60 10.33
N ALA A 140 -7.94 3.65 11.45
CA ALA A 140 -9.00 4.63 11.69
C ALA A 140 -8.48 6.07 11.67
N ASP A 141 -7.30 6.32 12.26
CA ASP A 141 -6.67 7.66 12.25
C ASP A 141 -6.33 8.11 10.82
N LEU A 142 -5.77 7.23 10.00
CA LEU A 142 -5.44 7.52 8.61
C LEU A 142 -6.70 7.74 7.77
N ILE A 143 -7.73 6.94 7.96
CA ILE A 143 -9.02 7.10 7.30
C ILE A 143 -9.63 8.46 7.62
N ALA A 144 -9.60 8.90 8.87
CA ALA A 144 -10.09 10.21 9.27
C ALA A 144 -9.23 11.34 8.67
N GLN A 145 -7.91 11.21 8.70
CA GLN A 145 -6.98 12.22 8.20
C GLN A 145 -7.12 12.45 6.69
N PHE A 146 -7.38 11.40 5.92
CA PHE A 146 -7.48 11.45 4.46
C PHE A 146 -8.92 11.40 3.94
N ASP A 147 -9.91 11.51 4.82
CA ASP A 147 -11.33 11.53 4.49
C ASP A 147 -11.75 10.33 3.62
N LEU A 148 -11.42 9.15 4.09
CA LEU A 148 -11.71 7.89 3.41
C LEU A 148 -12.94 7.20 4.01
N PRO A 149 -13.57 6.28 3.27
CA PRO A 149 -14.70 5.51 3.77
C PRO A 149 -14.26 4.44 4.77
N LYS A 150 -15.16 3.56 5.12
CA LYS A 150 -15.00 2.57 6.18
C LYS A 150 -13.79 1.66 6.03
N SER A 151 -13.10 1.45 7.15
CA SER A 151 -11.93 0.57 7.30
C SER A 151 -12.14 -0.85 6.80
N LEU A 152 -11.09 -1.45 6.22
CA LEU A 152 -11.03 -2.88 5.86
C LEU A 152 -11.17 -3.79 7.08
N ILE A 153 -10.63 -3.40 8.23
CA ILE A 153 -10.62 -4.25 9.43
C ILE A 153 -12.02 -4.45 10.00
N VAL A 154 -12.95 -3.52 9.74
CA VAL A 154 -14.31 -3.55 10.29
C VAL A 154 -15.38 -4.03 9.33
N ARG A 155 -15.02 -4.55 8.18
CA ARG A 155 -15.97 -5.07 7.19
C ARG A 155 -15.83 -6.56 6.85
#